data_bc9392952e4c7ba38b91c7b8a47ff93c
#
_entry.id   bc9392952e4c7ba38b91c7b8a47ff93c
#
_cell.length_a   1.000
_cell.length_b   1.000
_cell.length_c   1.000
_cell.angle_alpha   90.00
_cell.angle_beta   90.00
_cell.angle_gamma   90.00
#
_symmetry.space_group_name_H-M   'P 1'
#
loop_
_entity.id
_entity.type
_entity.pdbx_description
1 polymer ?
#
loop_
_entity_poly.entity_id
_entity_poly.type
_entity_poly.pdbx_seq_one_letter_code
_entity_poly.pdbx_strand_id
1 'polypeptide(L)'
;MPGITRRAVAIGSLTALATTLAPTKRARAQKQNSPGVSDTEIRIGQCIAYSGPASAYGQLGRAEAAYFQMINDSGGINGRKINFISLDDGYNPTKAVEQTRRLVEQDDVAVMFGMLGTPLNLAIRPYLNSRKVPQLFIAAGSEQFATPAKFPWTIGFQPTLRSEGVFFGKQILAGNSDPKVGVLYQYDDFGKEMLSGLHEGLGDKSSAIVAAESFIPTDPTIDSQIVKLKASGATAITLFTYSKQGAQAIRKIHELNWRPDIYLHSGAASISATLAPAGLEASTGVRIPGYIKDPSDPKWFDDAELKPFYEWIKKYMPTANLSEGFFLSGWAVGQMMVHVLRQCGDDLTRENIMHQVASFKDFRNPALLPGILINTSPTDYRIVKDVILQRFNGKNWE
;
A
#
# COMPACT_ATOMS: atom_id res chain seq x y z
N MET A 1 10.80 35.62 103.13
CA MET A 1 12.26 35.37 103.12
C MET A 1 12.55 34.60 101.89
N PRO A 2 13.66 34.83 101.20
CA PRO A 2 13.67 35.06 99.74
C PRO A 2 14.01 33.83 98.95
N GLY A 3 13.40 33.71 97.75
CA GLY A 3 13.69 32.73 96.79
C GLY A 3 14.57 33.28 95.71
N ILE A 4 15.55 32.52 95.25
CA ILE A 4 16.51 32.88 94.25
C ILE A 4 16.09 32.23 92.89
N THR A 5 15.89 33.10 91.89
CA THR A 5 15.65 32.71 90.45
C THR A 5 16.95 32.27 89.82
N ARG A 6 16.93 31.16 89.10
CA ARG A 6 17.97 30.79 88.11
C ARG A 6 17.36 30.73 86.73
N ARG A 7 17.86 31.62 85.84
CA ARG A 7 17.63 31.60 84.41
C ARG A 7 18.37 30.47 83.78
N ALA A 8 17.66 29.60 83.04
CA ALA A 8 18.26 28.60 82.17
C ALA A 8 18.27 29.19 80.75
N VAL A 9 19.45 29.21 80.15
CA VAL A 9 19.70 29.63 78.77
C VAL A 9 19.43 28.39 77.90
N ALA A 10 18.45 28.46 76.98
CA ALA A 10 18.20 27.44 75.99
C ALA A 10 19.10 27.66 74.78
N ILE A 11 20.00 26.72 74.55
CA ILE A 11 20.79 26.63 73.30
C ILE A 11 19.93 25.90 72.29
N GLY A 12 19.48 26.64 71.25
CA GLY A 12 18.75 26.06 70.13
C GLY A 12 19.70 25.35 69.16
N SER A 13 19.55 24.03 69.04
CA SER A 13 20.23 23.25 68.03
C SER A 13 19.44 23.31 66.71
N LEU A 14 20.00 23.98 65.69
CA LEU A 14 19.52 23.92 64.33
C LEU A 14 19.89 22.56 63.73
N THR A 15 18.92 21.67 63.58
CA THR A 15 19.03 20.44 62.84
C THR A 15 18.77 20.74 61.33
N ALA A 16 19.82 20.79 60.49
CA ALA A 16 19.71 20.89 59.08
C ALA A 16 19.17 19.58 58.52
N LEU A 17 17.92 19.59 58.01
CA LEU A 17 17.37 18.48 57.20
C LEU A 17 18.05 18.51 55.81
N ALA A 18 19.02 17.63 55.61
CA ALA A 18 19.56 17.34 54.28
C ALA A 18 18.56 16.43 53.56
N THR A 19 17.72 17.04 52.70
CA THR A 19 16.88 16.30 51.73
C THR A 19 17.79 15.69 50.64
N THR A 20 18.13 14.41 50.82
CA THR A 20 18.77 13.63 49.76
C THR A 20 17.74 13.42 48.65
N LEU A 21 17.90 14.17 47.56
CA LEU A 21 17.25 13.87 46.26
C LEU A 21 17.77 12.52 45.76
N ALA A 22 17.05 11.46 46.05
CA ALA A 22 17.30 10.19 45.41
C ALA A 22 17.04 10.32 43.92
N PRO A 23 17.98 9.88 43.03
CA PRO A 23 17.71 9.90 41.59
C PRO A 23 16.51 8.99 41.34
N THR A 24 15.41 9.57 40.88
CA THR A 24 14.29 8.81 40.36
C THR A 24 14.78 8.00 39.18
N LYS A 25 15.03 6.71 39.36
CA LYS A 25 15.21 5.75 38.29
C LYS A 25 13.94 5.86 37.45
N ARG A 26 14.01 6.54 36.29
CA ARG A 26 12.98 6.41 35.25
C ARG A 26 12.75 4.93 35.07
N ALA A 27 11.57 4.45 35.45
CA ALA A 27 11.16 3.10 35.16
C ALA A 27 11.27 2.91 33.63
N ARG A 28 12.28 2.14 33.23
CA ARG A 28 12.42 1.75 31.83
C ARG A 28 11.21 0.90 31.55
N ALA A 29 10.33 1.34 30.63
CA ALA A 29 9.20 0.54 30.21
C ALA A 29 9.71 -0.87 29.89
N GLN A 30 9.06 -1.88 30.43
CA GLN A 30 9.46 -3.27 30.20
C GLN A 30 9.24 -3.55 28.72
N LYS A 31 10.29 -3.99 28.02
CA LYS A 31 10.19 -4.35 26.59
C LYS A 31 9.17 -5.47 26.45
N GLN A 32 8.17 -5.26 25.60
CA GLN A 32 7.18 -6.26 25.24
C GLN A 32 7.35 -6.61 23.76
N ASN A 33 7.64 -7.86 23.47
CA ASN A 33 7.93 -8.34 22.15
C ASN A 33 6.92 -9.41 21.71
N SER A 34 6.51 -9.36 20.46
CA SER A 34 5.81 -10.44 19.75
C SER A 34 6.79 -11.53 19.32
N PRO A 35 6.29 -12.72 18.91
CA PRO A 35 7.04 -13.61 18.04
C PRO A 35 7.66 -12.83 16.89
N GLY A 36 8.88 -13.16 16.50
CA GLY A 36 9.62 -12.44 15.44
C GLY A 36 10.30 -11.13 15.85
N VAL A 37 10.24 -10.77 17.12
CA VAL A 37 10.94 -9.59 17.67
C VAL A 37 11.88 -10.01 18.78
N SER A 38 13.15 -9.58 18.66
CA SER A 38 14.16 -9.72 19.69
C SER A 38 14.70 -8.35 20.12
N ASP A 39 15.73 -8.34 20.98
CA ASP A 39 16.42 -7.11 21.36
C ASP A 39 17.23 -6.48 20.21
N THR A 40 17.52 -7.25 19.16
CA THR A 40 18.40 -6.84 18.06
C THR A 40 17.75 -6.92 16.68
N GLU A 41 16.59 -7.57 16.56
CA GLU A 41 15.96 -7.89 15.27
C GLU A 41 14.42 -7.77 15.31
N ILE A 42 13.86 -7.34 14.18
CA ILE A 42 12.42 -7.40 13.86
C ILE A 42 12.29 -8.15 12.54
N ARG A 43 11.63 -9.32 12.54
CA ARG A 43 11.39 -10.11 11.32
C ARG A 43 10.08 -9.72 10.67
N ILE A 44 10.15 -9.33 9.39
CA ILE A 44 8.99 -8.95 8.56
C ILE A 44 8.92 -9.91 7.40
N GLY A 45 7.77 -10.56 7.19
CA GLY A 45 7.53 -11.51 6.12
C GLY A 45 6.78 -10.91 4.94
N GLN A 46 7.10 -11.36 3.73
CA GLN A 46 6.38 -11.01 2.51
C GLN A 46 6.27 -12.21 1.57
N CYS A 47 5.13 -12.34 0.89
CA CYS A 47 4.99 -13.11 -0.36
C CYS A 47 4.64 -12.14 -1.47
N ILE A 48 5.37 -12.18 -2.60
CA ILE A 48 5.13 -11.32 -3.74
C ILE A 48 5.55 -12.02 -5.04
N ALA A 49 4.95 -11.64 -6.17
CA ALA A 49 5.25 -12.24 -7.46
C ALA A 49 6.58 -11.76 -8.03
N TYR A 50 7.68 -12.46 -7.75
CA TYR A 50 8.96 -12.26 -8.46
C TYR A 50 9.00 -13.01 -9.79
N SER A 51 8.13 -13.98 -9.97
CA SER A 51 7.94 -14.75 -11.21
C SER A 51 6.47 -14.76 -11.64
N GLY A 52 6.16 -15.38 -12.79
CA GLY A 52 4.79 -15.55 -13.26
C GLY A 52 4.17 -14.30 -13.90
N PRO A 53 2.82 -14.28 -14.05
CA PRO A 53 2.12 -13.26 -14.85
C PRO A 53 2.18 -11.85 -14.27
N ALA A 54 2.44 -11.70 -12.97
CA ALA A 54 2.55 -10.42 -12.28
C ALA A 54 4.00 -10.08 -11.86
N SER A 55 5.01 -10.69 -12.49
CA SER A 55 6.43 -10.54 -12.09
C SER A 55 6.97 -9.11 -12.15
N ALA A 56 6.39 -8.22 -12.94
CA ALA A 56 6.76 -6.81 -12.95
C ALA A 56 6.59 -6.15 -11.57
N TYR A 57 5.62 -6.60 -10.78
CA TYR A 57 5.36 -6.08 -9.43
C TYR A 57 6.36 -6.56 -8.37
N GLY A 58 7.23 -7.51 -8.69
CA GLY A 58 8.35 -7.90 -7.83
C GLY A 58 9.29 -6.74 -7.48
N GLN A 59 9.24 -5.65 -8.26
CA GLN A 59 9.99 -4.43 -7.96
C GLN A 59 9.50 -3.73 -6.68
N LEU A 60 8.24 -3.91 -6.28
CA LEU A 60 7.74 -3.45 -4.97
C LEU A 60 8.56 -4.09 -3.83
N GLY A 61 8.65 -5.41 -3.81
CA GLY A 61 9.40 -6.12 -2.78
C GLY A 61 10.90 -5.79 -2.79
N ARG A 62 11.50 -5.57 -3.98
CA ARG A 62 12.89 -5.10 -4.07
C ARG A 62 13.07 -3.69 -3.49
N ALA A 63 12.13 -2.79 -3.75
CA ALA A 63 12.15 -1.43 -3.21
C ALA A 63 11.98 -1.43 -1.69
N GLU A 64 11.07 -2.23 -1.17
CA GLU A 64 10.84 -2.41 0.27
C GLU A 64 12.09 -2.97 0.98
N ALA A 65 12.72 -4.00 0.39
CA ALA A 65 13.97 -4.56 0.90
C ALA A 65 15.10 -3.50 0.93
N ALA A 66 15.27 -2.72 -0.14
CA ALA A 66 16.26 -1.66 -0.22
C ALA A 66 15.95 -0.51 0.76
N TYR A 67 14.68 -0.21 1.01
CA TYR A 67 14.27 0.77 2.00
C TYR A 67 14.62 0.31 3.42
N PHE A 68 14.32 -0.92 3.78
CA PHE A 68 14.68 -1.49 5.08
C PHE A 68 16.20 -1.62 5.26
N GLN A 69 16.95 -1.87 4.18
CA GLN A 69 18.41 -1.82 4.22
C GLN A 69 18.91 -0.42 4.61
N MET A 70 18.37 0.64 4.03
CA MET A 70 18.69 2.03 4.40
C MET A 70 18.41 2.29 5.89
N ILE A 71 17.27 1.82 6.40
CA ILE A 71 16.95 1.94 7.83
C ILE A 71 17.96 1.19 8.68
N ASN A 72 18.35 -0.01 8.27
CA ASN A 72 19.34 -0.82 8.96
C ASN A 72 20.72 -0.15 8.99
N ASP A 73 21.17 0.45 7.89
CA ASP A 73 22.43 1.19 7.80
C ASP A 73 22.42 2.41 8.73
N SER A 74 21.24 2.99 8.95
CA SER A 74 21.04 4.14 9.85
C SER A 74 20.84 3.74 11.32
N GLY A 75 21.07 2.48 11.71
CA GLY A 75 20.97 2.01 13.09
C GLY A 75 19.70 1.20 13.40
N GLY A 76 18.78 1.03 12.45
CA GLY A 76 17.54 0.26 12.61
C GLY A 76 16.44 1.02 13.36
N ILE A 77 15.57 0.28 14.03
CA ILE A 77 14.44 0.79 14.82
C ILE A 77 14.73 0.56 16.31
N ASN A 78 14.99 1.62 17.06
CA ASN A 78 15.32 1.53 18.49
C ASN A 78 16.43 0.48 18.76
N GLY A 79 17.50 0.45 17.89
CA GLY A 79 18.62 -0.47 17.98
C GLY A 79 18.39 -1.87 17.39
N ARG A 80 17.18 -2.16 16.88
CA ARG A 80 16.84 -3.43 16.22
C ARG A 80 16.98 -3.30 14.70
N LYS A 81 17.58 -4.28 14.05
CA LYS A 81 17.62 -4.39 12.59
C LYS A 81 16.32 -5.01 12.07
N ILE A 82 15.87 -4.56 10.91
CA ILE A 82 14.76 -5.21 10.20
C ILE A 82 15.35 -6.36 9.38
N ASN A 83 14.88 -7.56 9.65
CA ASN A 83 15.12 -8.74 8.82
C ASN A 83 13.89 -8.96 7.93
N PHE A 84 13.99 -8.54 6.68
CA PHE A 84 12.92 -8.65 5.71
C PHE A 84 13.07 -9.91 4.88
N ILE A 85 12.14 -10.85 5.05
CA ILE A 85 12.12 -12.16 4.39
C ILE A 85 11.02 -12.12 3.33
N SER A 86 11.42 -11.96 2.06
CA SER A 86 10.50 -11.88 0.93
C SER A 86 10.62 -13.11 0.03
N LEU A 87 9.50 -13.80 -0.21
CA LEU A 87 9.43 -15.05 -0.94
C LEU A 87 8.59 -14.89 -2.21
N ASP A 88 8.95 -15.66 -3.26
CA ASP A 88 8.20 -15.68 -4.52
C ASP A 88 6.95 -16.53 -4.41
N ASP A 89 5.78 -15.95 -4.68
CA ASP A 89 4.51 -16.67 -4.79
C ASP A 89 4.07 -16.92 -6.25
N GLY A 90 4.76 -16.33 -7.23
CA GLY A 90 4.44 -16.47 -8.65
C GLY A 90 3.04 -16.00 -9.03
N TYR A 91 2.40 -15.16 -8.21
CA TYR A 91 0.99 -14.77 -8.33
C TYR A 91 0.04 -15.96 -8.28
N ASN A 92 0.36 -16.95 -7.44
CA ASN A 92 -0.42 -18.18 -7.25
C ASN A 92 -0.94 -18.27 -5.80
N PRO A 93 -2.27 -18.31 -5.58
CA PRO A 93 -2.85 -18.33 -4.23
C PRO A 93 -2.41 -19.54 -3.39
N THR A 94 -2.25 -20.72 -3.99
CA THR A 94 -1.79 -21.92 -3.27
C THR A 94 -0.37 -21.76 -2.77
N LYS A 95 0.53 -21.26 -3.63
CA LYS A 95 1.92 -20.97 -3.25
C LYS A 95 2.01 -19.85 -2.22
N ALA A 96 1.17 -18.80 -2.32
CA ALA A 96 1.08 -17.74 -1.32
C ALA A 96 0.70 -18.30 0.07
N VAL A 97 -0.24 -19.24 0.15
CA VAL A 97 -0.60 -19.92 1.41
C VAL A 97 0.57 -20.74 1.97
N GLU A 98 1.28 -21.49 1.12
CA GLU A 98 2.46 -22.27 1.52
C GLU A 98 3.56 -21.35 2.08
N GLN A 99 3.95 -20.32 1.34
CA GLN A 99 5.00 -19.39 1.75
C GLN A 99 4.62 -18.59 3.01
N THR A 100 3.35 -18.21 3.13
CA THR A 100 2.86 -17.52 4.34
C THR A 100 2.97 -18.42 5.57
N ARG A 101 2.60 -19.71 5.45
CA ARG A 101 2.76 -20.67 6.56
C ARG A 101 4.23 -20.83 6.96
N ARG A 102 5.12 -20.95 5.98
CA ARG A 102 6.56 -21.02 6.22
C ARG A 102 7.03 -19.79 6.99
N LEU A 103 6.70 -18.56 6.52
CA LEU A 103 7.10 -17.31 7.16
C LEU A 103 6.60 -17.20 8.60
N VAL A 104 5.37 -17.66 8.87
CA VAL A 104 4.78 -17.56 10.20
C VAL A 104 5.26 -18.68 11.14
N GLU A 105 5.36 -19.92 10.65
CA GLU A 105 5.57 -21.11 11.49
C GLU A 105 7.05 -21.51 11.61
N GLN A 106 7.88 -21.16 10.62
CA GLN A 106 9.31 -21.53 10.59
C GLN A 106 10.22 -20.32 10.74
N ASP A 107 9.94 -19.24 9.98
CA ASP A 107 10.74 -18.01 10.02
C ASP A 107 10.31 -17.08 11.16
N ASP A 108 9.18 -17.39 11.85
CA ASP A 108 8.65 -16.71 13.03
C ASP A 108 8.55 -15.19 12.83
N VAL A 109 7.88 -14.72 11.76
CA VAL A 109 7.76 -13.29 11.47
C VAL A 109 6.79 -12.59 12.41
N ALA A 110 7.10 -11.34 12.78
CA ALA A 110 6.24 -10.50 13.60
C ALA A 110 4.98 -10.10 12.83
N VAL A 111 5.15 -9.73 11.58
CA VAL A 111 4.07 -9.26 10.69
C VAL A 111 4.29 -9.78 9.27
N MET A 112 3.19 -9.87 8.50
CA MET A 112 3.21 -9.98 7.05
C MET A 112 2.97 -8.59 6.45
N PHE A 113 3.70 -8.22 5.38
CA PHE A 113 3.78 -6.85 4.90
C PHE A 113 3.84 -6.77 3.37
N GLY A 114 3.14 -5.79 2.78
CA GLY A 114 3.31 -5.39 1.37
C GLY A 114 2.97 -6.44 0.31
N MET A 115 2.19 -7.46 0.65
CA MET A 115 1.89 -8.57 -0.25
C MET A 115 0.98 -8.17 -1.39
N LEU A 116 1.29 -8.64 -2.61
CA LEU A 116 0.56 -8.30 -3.82
C LEU A 116 -0.71 -9.17 -4.01
N GLY A 117 -1.75 -8.54 -4.54
CA GLY A 117 -2.87 -9.22 -5.21
C GLY A 117 -4.04 -9.59 -4.30
N THR A 118 -5.25 -9.32 -4.79
CA THR A 118 -6.49 -9.56 -4.04
C THR A 118 -6.73 -11.04 -3.74
N PRO A 119 -6.74 -11.96 -4.72
CA PRO A 119 -7.08 -13.36 -4.45
C PRO A 119 -6.07 -14.04 -3.52
N LEU A 120 -4.78 -13.70 -3.61
CA LEU A 120 -3.73 -14.25 -2.78
C LEU A 120 -3.93 -13.82 -1.31
N ASN A 121 -4.14 -12.54 -1.10
CA ASN A 121 -4.32 -11.98 0.24
C ASN A 121 -5.64 -12.42 0.89
N LEU A 122 -6.70 -12.62 0.12
CA LEU A 122 -7.95 -13.21 0.62
C LEU A 122 -7.76 -14.67 1.05
N ALA A 123 -6.96 -15.45 0.31
CA ALA A 123 -6.67 -16.85 0.64
C ALA A 123 -5.90 -17.01 1.96
N ILE A 124 -4.94 -16.11 2.25
CA ILE A 124 -4.12 -16.19 3.48
C ILE A 124 -4.74 -15.50 4.68
N ARG A 125 -5.64 -14.53 4.47
CA ARG A 125 -6.22 -13.68 5.51
C ARG A 125 -6.87 -14.44 6.69
N PRO A 126 -7.70 -15.48 6.46
CA PRO A 126 -8.32 -16.23 7.56
C PRO A 126 -7.28 -16.87 8.47
N TYR A 127 -6.23 -17.45 7.90
CA TYR A 127 -5.13 -18.05 8.65
C TYR A 127 -4.40 -16.99 9.50
N LEU A 128 -3.98 -15.87 8.89
CA LEU A 128 -3.27 -14.80 9.60
C LEU A 128 -4.11 -14.21 10.73
N ASN A 129 -5.41 -13.96 10.49
CA ASN A 129 -6.32 -13.45 11.54
C ASN A 129 -6.50 -14.46 12.68
N SER A 130 -6.63 -15.77 12.38
CA SER A 130 -6.74 -16.81 13.43
C SER A 130 -5.48 -16.90 14.29
N ARG A 131 -4.29 -16.61 13.71
CA ARG A 131 -2.99 -16.60 14.39
C ARG A 131 -2.63 -15.24 14.99
N LYS A 132 -3.50 -14.23 14.84
CA LYS A 132 -3.24 -12.84 15.26
C LYS A 132 -1.92 -12.30 14.69
N VAL A 133 -1.64 -12.62 13.42
CA VAL A 133 -0.48 -12.08 12.69
C VAL A 133 -0.96 -10.90 11.86
N PRO A 134 -0.43 -9.68 12.10
CA PRO A 134 -0.77 -8.51 11.29
C PRO A 134 -0.44 -8.72 9.82
N GLN A 135 -1.41 -8.42 8.95
CA GLN A 135 -1.31 -8.41 7.50
C GLN A 135 -1.40 -6.96 7.03
N LEU A 136 -0.24 -6.31 6.84
CA LEU A 136 -0.15 -4.86 6.77
C LEU A 136 0.14 -4.36 5.37
N PHE A 137 -0.53 -3.26 5.03
CA PHE A 137 -0.28 -2.45 3.82
C PHE A 137 -0.27 -3.28 2.54
N ILE A 138 -1.27 -4.15 2.41
CA ILE A 138 -1.42 -5.04 1.26
C ILE A 138 -1.40 -4.22 -0.03
N ALA A 139 -0.58 -4.62 -1.01
CA ALA A 139 -0.52 -4.04 -2.33
C ALA A 139 -1.71 -4.52 -3.20
N ALA A 140 -2.91 -4.30 -2.70
CA ALA A 140 -4.19 -4.53 -3.34
C ALA A 140 -5.30 -3.75 -2.61
N GLY A 141 -6.32 -3.33 -3.35
CA GLY A 141 -7.35 -2.42 -2.87
C GLY A 141 -8.69 -3.06 -2.55
N SER A 142 -8.81 -4.39 -2.33
CA SER A 142 -10.12 -4.95 -2.00
C SER A 142 -10.73 -4.31 -0.75
N GLU A 143 -12.00 -3.92 -0.82
CA GLU A 143 -12.78 -3.39 0.32
C GLU A 143 -12.78 -4.38 1.49
N GLN A 144 -12.63 -5.67 1.20
CA GLN A 144 -12.52 -6.71 2.22
C GLN A 144 -11.28 -6.58 3.12
N PHE A 145 -10.25 -5.81 2.73
CA PHE A 145 -9.09 -5.49 3.57
C PHE A 145 -9.32 -4.29 4.49
N ALA A 146 -10.48 -3.63 4.37
CA ALA A 146 -10.88 -2.50 5.19
C ALA A 146 -12.06 -2.81 6.11
N THR A 147 -12.20 -4.08 6.55
CA THR A 147 -13.31 -4.56 7.40
C THR A 147 -12.82 -4.98 8.79
N PRO A 148 -12.39 -4.05 9.67
CA PRO A 148 -11.80 -4.36 10.97
C PRO A 148 -12.72 -5.17 11.91
N ALA A 149 -14.03 -4.99 11.82
CA ALA A 149 -14.98 -5.76 12.63
C ALA A 149 -14.91 -7.28 12.38
N LYS A 150 -14.56 -7.69 11.16
CA LYS A 150 -14.48 -9.10 10.76
C LYS A 150 -13.04 -9.63 10.73
N PHE A 151 -12.11 -8.79 10.30
CA PHE A 151 -10.70 -9.14 10.13
C PHE A 151 -9.79 -8.05 10.71
N PRO A 152 -9.69 -7.96 12.05
CA PRO A 152 -8.99 -6.87 12.72
C PRO A 152 -7.47 -6.86 12.50
N TRP A 153 -6.90 -7.95 11.96
CA TRP A 153 -5.46 -8.09 11.70
C TRP A 153 -5.07 -7.83 10.25
N THR A 154 -5.98 -7.29 9.43
CA THR A 154 -5.75 -7.10 7.99
C THR A 154 -6.04 -5.66 7.57
N ILE A 155 -5.09 -5.00 6.91
CA ILE A 155 -5.25 -3.66 6.37
C ILE A 155 -4.59 -3.53 4.99
N GLY A 156 -5.34 -3.00 4.01
CA GLY A 156 -4.82 -2.67 2.67
C GLY A 156 -4.13 -1.31 2.63
N PHE A 157 -3.40 -1.03 1.54
CA PHE A 157 -2.80 0.29 1.32
C PHE A 157 -3.54 1.11 0.26
N GLN A 158 -3.92 0.47 -0.84
CA GLN A 158 -4.47 1.15 -2.02
C GLN A 158 -5.90 1.65 -1.81
N PRO A 159 -6.40 2.59 -2.65
CA PRO A 159 -7.83 2.89 -2.73
C PRO A 159 -8.64 1.61 -2.92
N THR A 160 -9.89 1.57 -2.41
CA THR A 160 -10.66 0.34 -2.56
C THR A 160 -11.04 0.13 -4.03
N LEU A 161 -10.98 -1.11 -4.49
CA LEU A 161 -11.34 -1.49 -5.87
C LEU A 161 -12.77 -1.06 -6.22
N ARG A 162 -13.67 -1.20 -5.25
CA ARG A 162 -15.04 -0.73 -5.41
C ARG A 162 -15.09 0.79 -5.60
N SER A 163 -14.33 1.56 -4.80
CA SER A 163 -14.29 3.02 -4.95
C SER A 163 -13.67 3.46 -6.28
N GLU A 164 -12.66 2.74 -6.79
CA GLU A 164 -12.14 2.96 -8.15
C GLU A 164 -13.21 2.69 -9.22
N GLY A 165 -13.93 1.59 -9.12
CA GLY A 165 -15.05 1.29 -10.03
C GLY A 165 -16.12 2.38 -10.02
N VAL A 166 -16.52 2.84 -8.82
CA VAL A 166 -17.46 3.96 -8.65
C VAL A 166 -16.92 5.24 -9.28
N PHE A 167 -15.63 5.52 -9.07
CA PHE A 167 -14.98 6.68 -9.67
C PHE A 167 -15.05 6.63 -11.20
N PHE A 168 -14.73 5.50 -11.82
CA PHE A 168 -14.83 5.34 -13.28
C PHE A 168 -16.24 5.57 -13.79
N GLY A 169 -17.26 4.97 -13.15
CA GLY A 169 -18.65 5.18 -13.56
C GLY A 169 -19.04 6.66 -13.57
N LYS A 170 -18.67 7.39 -12.51
CA LYS A 170 -18.91 8.84 -12.42
C LYS A 170 -18.15 9.64 -13.49
N GLN A 171 -16.89 9.31 -13.75
CA GLN A 171 -16.07 10.00 -14.76
C GLN A 171 -16.60 9.74 -16.19
N ILE A 172 -17.03 8.52 -16.48
CA ILE A 172 -17.64 8.17 -17.77
C ILE A 172 -18.91 9.00 -17.98
N LEU A 173 -19.80 9.09 -17.00
CA LEU A 173 -21.05 9.87 -17.07
C LEU A 173 -20.80 11.38 -17.17
N ALA A 174 -19.73 11.88 -16.52
CA ALA A 174 -19.37 13.29 -16.63
C ALA A 174 -18.85 13.64 -18.04
N GLY A 175 -18.17 12.71 -18.70
CA GLY A 175 -17.66 12.90 -20.06
C GLY A 175 -18.67 12.65 -21.18
N ASN A 176 -19.65 11.77 -20.93
CA ASN A 176 -20.68 11.41 -21.92
C ASN A 176 -21.98 11.04 -21.20
N SER A 177 -23.05 11.75 -21.53
CA SER A 177 -24.37 11.53 -20.91
C SER A 177 -25.07 10.23 -21.36
N ASP A 178 -24.67 9.65 -22.49
CA ASP A 178 -25.21 8.39 -23.04
C ASP A 178 -24.08 7.45 -23.49
N PRO A 179 -23.24 6.96 -22.54
CA PRO A 179 -22.10 6.14 -22.87
C PRO A 179 -22.50 4.72 -23.22
N LYS A 180 -21.66 4.06 -24.04
CA LYS A 180 -21.64 2.60 -24.22
C LYS A 180 -20.34 2.09 -23.64
N VAL A 181 -20.39 1.34 -22.54
CA VAL A 181 -19.23 0.93 -21.78
C VAL A 181 -18.89 -0.53 -22.04
N GLY A 182 -17.67 -0.78 -22.51
CA GLY A 182 -17.09 -2.10 -22.54
C GLY A 182 -16.22 -2.32 -21.30
N VAL A 183 -16.22 -3.54 -20.75
CA VAL A 183 -15.42 -3.88 -19.59
C VAL A 183 -14.54 -5.08 -19.91
N LEU A 184 -13.21 -4.93 -19.71
CA LEU A 184 -12.27 -6.05 -19.65
C LEU A 184 -11.87 -6.23 -18.18
N TYR A 185 -12.08 -7.43 -17.61
CA TYR A 185 -11.79 -7.66 -16.21
C TYR A 185 -11.14 -9.01 -15.92
N GLN A 186 -10.23 -9.07 -14.97
CA GLN A 186 -9.67 -10.31 -14.47
C GLN A 186 -10.75 -11.11 -13.74
N TYR A 187 -10.90 -12.38 -14.05
CA TYR A 187 -11.99 -13.23 -13.54
C TYR A 187 -11.69 -13.77 -12.14
N ASP A 188 -11.59 -12.87 -11.18
CA ASP A 188 -11.42 -13.15 -9.75
C ASP A 188 -12.04 -12.03 -8.90
N ASP A 189 -11.76 -12.05 -7.57
CA ASP A 189 -12.30 -11.05 -6.65
C ASP A 189 -11.87 -9.62 -7.00
N PHE A 190 -10.65 -9.43 -7.54
CA PHE A 190 -10.16 -8.12 -7.98
C PHE A 190 -11.05 -7.51 -9.07
N GLY A 191 -11.22 -8.22 -10.19
CA GLY A 191 -11.97 -7.68 -11.32
C GLY A 191 -13.47 -7.61 -11.05
N LYS A 192 -14.02 -8.58 -10.31
CA LYS A 192 -15.45 -8.58 -9.94
C LYS A 192 -15.82 -7.44 -9.00
N GLU A 193 -14.95 -7.09 -8.04
CA GLU A 193 -15.18 -5.96 -7.13
C GLU A 193 -15.16 -4.63 -7.88
N MET A 194 -14.22 -4.43 -8.81
CA MET A 194 -14.17 -3.25 -9.68
C MET A 194 -15.41 -3.14 -10.58
N LEU A 195 -15.85 -4.26 -11.18
CA LEU A 195 -17.06 -4.31 -11.99
C LEU A 195 -18.30 -3.94 -11.15
N SER A 196 -18.41 -4.45 -9.94
CA SER A 196 -19.48 -4.07 -8.99
C SER A 196 -19.47 -2.57 -8.68
N GLY A 197 -18.27 -2.01 -8.44
CA GLY A 197 -18.11 -0.56 -8.24
C GLY A 197 -18.50 0.25 -9.47
N LEU A 198 -18.17 -0.23 -10.67
CA LEU A 198 -18.57 0.44 -11.92
C LEU A 198 -20.10 0.49 -12.08
N HIS A 199 -20.79 -0.61 -11.80
CA HIS A 199 -22.27 -0.64 -11.79
C HIS A 199 -22.84 0.39 -10.82
N GLU A 200 -22.30 0.47 -9.61
CA GLU A 200 -22.69 1.46 -8.62
C GLU A 200 -22.42 2.90 -9.08
N GLY A 201 -21.25 3.15 -9.67
CA GLY A 201 -20.86 4.47 -10.17
C GLY A 201 -21.70 4.96 -11.34
N LEU A 202 -22.20 4.04 -12.18
CA LEU A 202 -23.13 4.32 -13.26
C LEU A 202 -24.57 4.50 -12.76
N GLY A 203 -24.93 3.94 -11.59
CA GLY A 203 -26.27 4.06 -10.99
C GLY A 203 -27.36 3.58 -11.92
N ASP A 204 -28.39 4.40 -12.13
CA ASP A 204 -29.53 4.08 -13.01
C ASP A 204 -29.11 3.82 -14.48
N LYS A 205 -27.92 4.25 -14.87
CA LYS A 205 -27.35 3.99 -16.21
C LYS A 205 -26.45 2.74 -16.24
N SER A 206 -26.59 1.83 -15.30
CA SER A 206 -25.83 0.58 -15.27
C SER A 206 -26.02 -0.28 -16.53
N SER A 207 -27.16 -0.15 -17.24
CA SER A 207 -27.38 -0.76 -18.56
C SER A 207 -26.49 -0.21 -19.69
N ALA A 208 -25.75 0.89 -19.43
CA ALA A 208 -24.74 1.40 -20.36
C ALA A 208 -23.54 0.43 -20.52
N ILE A 209 -23.36 -0.54 -19.62
CA ILE A 209 -22.40 -1.63 -19.83
C ILE A 209 -22.96 -2.57 -20.91
N VAL A 210 -22.50 -2.37 -22.15
CA VAL A 210 -22.98 -3.11 -23.33
C VAL A 210 -22.27 -4.45 -23.51
N ALA A 211 -21.07 -4.63 -22.95
CA ALA A 211 -20.34 -5.88 -22.93
C ALA A 211 -19.33 -5.93 -21.77
N ALA A 212 -19.17 -7.11 -21.18
CA ALA A 212 -18.15 -7.38 -20.18
C ALA A 212 -17.45 -8.71 -20.52
N GLU A 213 -16.16 -8.64 -20.82
CA GLU A 213 -15.32 -9.79 -21.19
C GLU A 213 -14.31 -10.05 -20.09
N SER A 214 -14.14 -11.31 -19.72
CA SER A 214 -13.19 -11.70 -18.68
C SER A 214 -11.98 -12.43 -19.24
N PHE A 215 -10.90 -12.45 -18.44
CA PHE A 215 -9.69 -13.22 -18.67
C PHE A 215 -9.14 -13.76 -17.35
N ILE A 216 -8.25 -14.76 -17.41
CA ILE A 216 -7.46 -15.18 -16.25
C ILE A 216 -5.99 -14.75 -16.42
N PRO A 217 -5.23 -14.54 -15.31
CA PRO A 217 -3.85 -14.03 -15.38
C PRO A 217 -2.90 -14.83 -16.26
N THR A 218 -3.17 -16.14 -16.41
CA THR A 218 -2.36 -17.06 -17.21
C THR A 218 -2.72 -17.08 -18.68
N ASP A 219 -3.78 -16.37 -19.11
CA ASP A 219 -4.11 -16.29 -20.53
C ASP A 219 -2.94 -15.68 -21.32
N PRO A 220 -2.53 -16.31 -22.43
CA PRO A 220 -1.41 -15.83 -23.23
C PRO A 220 -1.73 -14.50 -23.94
N THR A 221 -3.00 -14.32 -24.33
CA THR A 221 -3.51 -13.12 -25.02
C THR A 221 -4.96 -12.86 -24.63
N ILE A 222 -5.40 -11.60 -24.80
CA ILE A 222 -6.78 -11.14 -24.59
C ILE A 222 -7.39 -10.53 -25.86
N ASP A 223 -6.82 -10.84 -27.01
CA ASP A 223 -7.20 -10.24 -28.29
C ASP A 223 -8.66 -10.49 -28.65
N SER A 224 -9.16 -11.70 -28.42
CA SER A 224 -10.56 -12.06 -28.71
C SER A 224 -11.55 -11.25 -27.87
N GLN A 225 -11.21 -10.99 -26.60
CA GLN A 225 -12.03 -10.16 -25.70
C GLN A 225 -12.12 -8.74 -26.24
N ILE A 226 -10.98 -8.14 -26.65
CA ILE A 226 -10.97 -6.77 -27.21
C ILE A 226 -11.76 -6.68 -28.53
N VAL A 227 -11.66 -7.69 -29.40
CA VAL A 227 -12.47 -7.74 -30.64
C VAL A 227 -13.98 -7.74 -30.32
N LYS A 228 -14.42 -8.55 -29.34
CA LYS A 228 -15.84 -8.59 -28.92
C LYS A 228 -16.29 -7.26 -28.31
N LEU A 229 -15.45 -6.66 -27.46
CA LEU A 229 -15.73 -5.36 -26.85
C LEU A 229 -15.85 -4.26 -27.90
N LYS A 230 -15.02 -4.25 -28.95
CA LYS A 230 -15.19 -3.35 -30.09
C LYS A 230 -16.51 -3.61 -30.82
N ALA A 231 -16.83 -4.88 -31.10
CA ALA A 231 -18.05 -5.27 -31.81
C ALA A 231 -19.34 -4.89 -31.07
N SER A 232 -19.30 -4.72 -29.74
CA SER A 232 -20.43 -4.25 -28.94
C SER A 232 -20.81 -2.78 -29.18
N GLY A 233 -19.96 -2.04 -29.88
CA GLY A 233 -20.15 -0.61 -30.14
C GLY A 233 -19.80 0.28 -28.94
N ALA A 234 -19.00 -0.24 -27.98
CA ALA A 234 -18.59 0.54 -26.82
C ALA A 234 -17.80 1.80 -27.24
N THR A 235 -18.12 2.92 -26.59
CA THR A 235 -17.47 4.24 -26.77
C THR A 235 -16.49 4.56 -25.65
N ALA A 236 -16.62 3.86 -24.52
CA ALA A 236 -15.66 3.87 -23.42
C ALA A 236 -15.31 2.43 -23.04
N ILE A 237 -14.10 2.20 -22.56
CA ILE A 237 -13.65 0.90 -22.06
C ILE A 237 -12.97 1.06 -20.69
N THR A 238 -13.33 0.19 -19.76
CA THR A 238 -12.63 0.05 -18.48
C THR A 238 -11.75 -1.19 -18.52
N LEU A 239 -10.50 -1.05 -18.11
CA LEU A 239 -9.48 -2.10 -18.09
C LEU A 239 -9.16 -2.44 -16.62
N PHE A 240 -9.84 -3.43 -16.07
CA PHE A 240 -9.62 -3.97 -14.72
C PHE A 240 -8.56 -5.08 -14.80
N THR A 241 -7.33 -4.65 -15.03
CA THR A 241 -6.19 -5.51 -15.38
C THR A 241 -4.96 -5.11 -14.59
N TYR A 242 -3.98 -6.02 -14.51
CA TYR A 242 -2.60 -5.69 -14.21
C TYR A 242 -1.82 -5.30 -15.48
N SER A 243 -0.54 -4.96 -15.31
CA SER A 243 0.29 -4.35 -16.37
C SER A 243 0.32 -5.14 -17.67
N LYS A 244 0.53 -6.47 -17.62
CA LYS A 244 0.65 -7.31 -18.83
C LYS A 244 -0.60 -7.21 -19.71
N GLN A 245 -1.76 -7.50 -19.13
CA GLN A 245 -3.02 -7.50 -19.89
C GLN A 245 -3.47 -6.07 -20.24
N GLY A 246 -3.17 -5.09 -19.38
CA GLY A 246 -3.38 -3.68 -19.69
C GLY A 246 -2.62 -3.25 -20.95
N ALA A 247 -1.34 -3.62 -21.04
CA ALA A 247 -0.52 -3.34 -22.24
C ALA A 247 -1.05 -4.04 -23.49
N GLN A 248 -1.44 -5.32 -23.37
CA GLN A 248 -2.04 -6.07 -24.48
C GLN A 248 -3.35 -5.42 -24.97
N ALA A 249 -4.22 -5.01 -24.04
CA ALA A 249 -5.50 -4.39 -24.34
C ALA A 249 -5.33 -3.06 -25.09
N ILE A 250 -4.51 -2.15 -24.57
CA ILE A 250 -4.26 -0.84 -25.15
C ILE A 250 -3.66 -1.00 -26.57
N ARG A 251 -2.67 -1.89 -26.71
CA ARG A 251 -2.06 -2.20 -28.01
C ARG A 251 -3.11 -2.70 -28.99
N LYS A 252 -3.94 -3.68 -28.59
CA LYS A 252 -4.95 -4.27 -29.48
C LYS A 252 -6.04 -3.28 -29.87
N ILE A 253 -6.46 -2.40 -28.96
CA ILE A 253 -7.39 -1.29 -29.24
C ILE A 253 -6.82 -0.41 -30.35
N HIS A 254 -5.54 -0.04 -30.25
CA HIS A 254 -4.86 0.80 -31.25
C HIS A 254 -4.74 0.08 -32.62
N GLU A 255 -4.30 -1.19 -32.64
CA GLU A 255 -4.20 -2.01 -33.86
C GLU A 255 -5.53 -2.13 -34.60
N LEU A 256 -6.62 -2.19 -33.89
CA LEU A 256 -7.96 -2.26 -34.45
C LEU A 256 -8.48 -0.90 -34.97
N ASN A 257 -7.70 0.18 -34.88
CA ASN A 257 -8.15 1.55 -35.15
C ASN A 257 -9.43 1.93 -34.39
N TRP A 258 -9.62 1.35 -33.20
CA TRP A 258 -10.72 1.69 -32.30
C TRP A 258 -10.28 2.83 -31.37
N ARG A 259 -11.15 3.79 -31.11
CA ARG A 259 -10.82 5.01 -30.35
C ARG A 259 -11.82 5.26 -29.22
N PRO A 260 -11.99 4.33 -28.28
CA PRO A 260 -12.82 4.56 -27.09
C PRO A 260 -12.07 5.45 -26.09
N ASP A 261 -12.80 6.03 -25.16
CA ASP A 261 -12.20 6.54 -23.92
C ASP A 261 -11.71 5.36 -23.08
N ILE A 262 -10.41 5.33 -22.73
CA ILE A 262 -9.79 4.23 -22.00
C ILE A 262 -9.60 4.62 -20.53
N TYR A 263 -10.16 3.84 -19.63
CA TYR A 263 -10.01 3.95 -18.18
C TYR A 263 -9.27 2.71 -17.65
N LEU A 264 -8.11 2.93 -17.06
CA LEU A 264 -7.20 1.86 -16.62
C LEU A 264 -7.11 1.84 -15.09
N HIS A 265 -7.15 0.65 -14.49
CA HIS A 265 -6.90 0.46 -13.05
C HIS A 265 -5.58 1.12 -12.61
N SER A 266 -5.61 1.84 -11.48
CA SER A 266 -4.46 2.58 -10.95
C SER A 266 -3.23 1.71 -10.71
N GLY A 267 -3.42 0.44 -10.30
CA GLY A 267 -2.34 -0.52 -10.12
C GLY A 267 -1.59 -0.89 -11.40
N ALA A 268 -2.15 -0.61 -12.58
CA ALA A 268 -1.51 -0.83 -13.89
C ALA A 268 -0.92 0.46 -14.51
N ALA A 269 -0.80 1.54 -13.76
CA ALA A 269 -0.41 2.86 -14.25
C ALA A 269 1.08 3.01 -14.64
N SER A 270 1.90 1.97 -14.48
CA SER A 270 3.34 2.02 -14.79
C SER A 270 3.60 2.36 -16.26
N ILE A 271 4.38 3.42 -16.48
CA ILE A 271 4.75 3.83 -17.83
C ILE A 271 5.61 2.74 -18.50
N SER A 272 6.65 2.25 -17.81
CA SER A 272 7.56 1.25 -18.41
C SER A 272 6.99 -0.17 -18.45
N ALA A 273 6.13 -0.57 -17.50
CA ALA A 273 5.58 -1.93 -17.46
C ALA A 273 4.26 -2.08 -18.24
N THR A 274 3.53 -0.99 -18.50
CA THR A 274 2.21 -1.02 -19.17
C THR A 274 2.17 -0.17 -20.42
N LEU A 275 2.43 1.14 -20.29
CA LEU A 275 2.15 2.09 -21.37
C LEU A 275 3.19 2.00 -22.49
N ALA A 276 4.48 1.93 -22.18
CA ALA A 276 5.54 1.78 -23.17
C ALA A 276 5.46 0.43 -23.93
N PRO A 277 5.24 -0.73 -23.29
CA PRO A 277 4.97 -1.97 -24.01
C PRO A 277 3.69 -1.95 -24.87
N ALA A 278 2.70 -1.15 -24.52
CA ALA A 278 1.50 -0.94 -25.34
C ALA A 278 1.78 -0.06 -26.57
N GLY A 279 2.78 0.81 -26.46
CA GLY A 279 3.07 1.93 -27.34
C GLY A 279 2.64 3.26 -26.70
N LEU A 280 3.56 4.21 -26.51
CA LEU A 280 3.26 5.49 -25.86
C LEU A 280 2.20 6.30 -26.62
N GLU A 281 2.24 6.27 -27.96
CA GLU A 281 1.21 6.87 -28.81
C GLU A 281 -0.16 6.22 -28.58
N ALA A 282 -0.22 4.88 -28.59
CA ALA A 282 -1.43 4.11 -28.35
C ALA A 282 -2.02 4.36 -26.95
N SER A 283 -1.16 4.70 -25.98
CA SER A 283 -1.52 4.96 -24.59
C SER A 283 -1.92 6.42 -24.32
N THR A 284 -1.71 7.33 -25.28
CA THR A 284 -2.08 8.74 -25.11
C THR A 284 -3.58 8.88 -24.90
N GLY A 285 -3.97 9.56 -23.84
CA GLY A 285 -5.39 9.75 -23.48
C GLY A 285 -5.93 8.72 -22.47
N VAL A 286 -5.17 7.67 -22.12
CA VAL A 286 -5.54 6.73 -21.05
C VAL A 286 -5.74 7.49 -19.74
N ARG A 287 -6.79 7.15 -19.01
CA ARG A 287 -7.18 7.78 -17.74
C ARG A 287 -7.07 6.80 -16.58
N ILE A 288 -6.62 7.28 -15.42
CA ILE A 288 -6.54 6.52 -14.17
C ILE A 288 -7.08 7.32 -12.98
N PRO A 289 -7.52 6.67 -11.90
CA PRO A 289 -7.70 7.31 -10.61
C PRO A 289 -6.34 7.38 -9.90
N GLY A 290 -5.61 8.49 -10.12
CA GLY A 290 -4.29 8.71 -9.55
C GLY A 290 -4.34 9.03 -8.07
N TYR A 291 -3.39 8.52 -7.31
CA TYR A 291 -3.21 8.85 -5.88
C TYR A 291 -1.71 8.97 -5.50
N ILE A 292 -0.83 8.48 -6.36
CA ILE A 292 0.62 8.48 -6.15
C ILE A 292 1.30 9.31 -7.25
N LYS A 293 2.38 10.00 -6.90
CA LYS A 293 3.19 10.77 -7.84
C LYS A 293 3.89 9.84 -8.84
N ASP A 294 4.11 10.30 -10.05
CA ASP A 294 4.98 9.62 -11.01
C ASP A 294 6.42 10.11 -10.83
N PRO A 295 7.34 9.28 -10.32
CA PRO A 295 8.70 9.73 -10.02
C PRO A 295 9.54 10.01 -11.28
N SER A 296 9.06 9.67 -12.47
CA SER A 296 9.72 9.98 -13.74
C SER A 296 9.28 11.33 -14.34
N ASP A 297 8.23 11.94 -13.80
CA ASP A 297 7.75 13.24 -14.26
C ASP A 297 8.65 14.37 -13.73
N PRO A 298 9.27 15.18 -14.63
CA PRO A 298 10.16 16.26 -14.25
C PRO A 298 9.56 17.27 -13.27
N LYS A 299 8.23 17.44 -13.22
CA LYS A 299 7.59 18.36 -12.26
C LYS A 299 7.87 18.00 -10.79
N TRP A 300 8.26 16.74 -10.50
CA TRP A 300 8.56 16.28 -9.15
C TRP A 300 10.05 16.27 -8.79
N PHE A 301 10.96 16.52 -9.76
CA PHE A 301 12.40 16.42 -9.49
C PHE A 301 12.89 17.43 -8.45
N ASP A 302 12.26 18.60 -8.40
CA ASP A 302 12.56 19.66 -7.42
C ASP A 302 11.60 19.65 -6.21
N ASP A 303 10.72 18.63 -6.11
CA ASP A 303 9.83 18.49 -4.96
C ASP A 303 10.62 18.16 -3.70
N ALA A 304 10.62 19.08 -2.73
CA ALA A 304 11.35 18.94 -1.47
C ALA A 304 10.95 17.68 -0.68
N GLU A 305 9.70 17.22 -0.80
CA GLU A 305 9.20 16.02 -0.12
C GLU A 305 9.70 14.74 -0.80
N LEU A 306 9.95 14.75 -2.12
CA LEU A 306 10.49 13.60 -2.86
C LEU A 306 12.02 13.56 -2.96
N LYS A 307 12.72 14.64 -2.60
CA LYS A 307 14.18 14.65 -2.58
C LYS A 307 14.79 13.45 -1.84
N PRO A 308 14.31 13.04 -0.65
CA PRO A 308 14.82 11.86 0.04
C PRO A 308 14.63 10.56 -0.76
N PHE A 309 13.56 10.43 -1.56
CA PHE A 309 13.36 9.30 -2.47
C PHE A 309 14.43 9.27 -3.58
N TYR A 310 14.70 10.39 -4.23
CA TYR A 310 15.72 10.45 -5.30
C TYR A 310 17.13 10.19 -4.78
N GLU A 311 17.46 10.65 -3.58
CA GLU A 311 18.74 10.34 -2.92
C GLU A 311 18.83 8.85 -2.57
N TRP A 312 17.76 8.28 -2.02
CA TRP A 312 17.66 6.87 -1.67
C TRP A 312 17.78 5.96 -2.89
N ILE A 313 17.02 6.20 -3.94
CA ILE A 313 17.02 5.31 -5.13
C ILE A 313 18.36 5.33 -5.84
N LYS A 314 19.00 6.50 -5.91
CA LYS A 314 20.36 6.64 -6.46
C LYS A 314 21.40 5.81 -5.69
N LYS A 315 21.27 5.73 -4.37
CA LYS A 315 22.23 5.02 -3.51
C LYS A 315 21.94 3.53 -3.42
N TYR A 316 20.68 3.14 -3.23
CA TYR A 316 20.32 1.76 -2.90
C TYR A 316 19.79 0.96 -4.10
N MET A 317 19.35 1.64 -5.16
CA MET A 317 18.83 1.01 -6.37
C MET A 317 19.29 1.74 -7.64
N PRO A 318 20.61 1.85 -7.88
CA PRO A 318 21.19 2.72 -8.94
C PRO A 318 20.78 2.32 -10.37
N THR A 319 20.28 1.11 -10.58
CA THR A 319 19.81 0.60 -11.89
C THR A 319 18.29 0.68 -12.06
N ALA A 320 17.57 1.24 -11.07
CA ALA A 320 16.12 1.35 -11.11
C ALA A 320 15.65 2.29 -12.22
N ASN A 321 14.61 1.87 -12.93
CA ASN A 321 13.93 2.70 -13.92
C ASN A 321 12.79 3.47 -13.25
N LEU A 322 12.92 4.79 -13.12
CA LEU A 322 11.91 5.63 -12.43
C LEU A 322 10.51 5.52 -13.06
N SER A 323 10.41 5.27 -14.37
CA SER A 323 9.12 5.15 -15.07
C SER A 323 8.35 3.86 -14.72
N GLU A 324 8.91 2.96 -13.92
CA GLU A 324 8.17 1.81 -13.39
C GLU A 324 7.13 2.21 -12.33
N GLY A 325 7.39 3.27 -11.55
CA GLY A 325 6.51 3.74 -10.47
C GLY A 325 6.52 2.85 -9.22
N PHE A 326 6.80 1.55 -9.36
CA PHE A 326 6.78 0.56 -8.27
C PHE A 326 7.80 0.87 -7.17
N PHE A 327 8.94 1.47 -7.53
CA PHE A 327 9.96 1.85 -6.55
C PHE A 327 9.47 2.93 -5.59
N LEU A 328 8.74 3.93 -6.10
CA LEU A 328 8.13 4.96 -5.25
C LEU A 328 7.04 4.38 -4.35
N SER A 329 6.24 3.45 -4.88
CA SER A 329 5.20 2.76 -4.10
C SER A 329 5.80 1.94 -2.96
N GLY A 330 6.84 1.13 -3.23
CA GLY A 330 7.53 0.34 -2.21
C GLY A 330 8.21 1.21 -1.15
N TRP A 331 8.85 2.32 -1.56
CA TRP A 331 9.44 3.31 -0.65
C TRP A 331 8.37 3.96 0.25
N ALA A 332 7.21 4.32 -0.31
CA ALA A 332 6.10 4.91 0.42
C ALA A 332 5.55 3.98 1.51
N VAL A 333 5.33 2.72 1.16
CA VAL A 333 4.80 1.71 2.07
C VAL A 333 5.84 1.35 3.13
N GLY A 334 7.13 1.27 2.74
CA GLY A 334 8.25 1.11 3.66
C GLY A 334 8.32 2.23 4.71
N GLN A 335 8.10 3.48 4.31
CA GLN A 335 8.03 4.62 5.25
C GLN A 335 6.92 4.45 6.27
N MET A 336 5.73 4.00 5.84
CA MET A 336 4.61 3.78 6.73
C MET A 336 4.91 2.67 7.75
N MET A 337 5.52 1.57 7.30
CA MET A 337 5.92 0.48 8.20
C MET A 337 6.92 0.95 9.26
N VAL A 338 7.94 1.69 8.84
CA VAL A 338 8.95 2.26 9.75
C VAL A 338 8.32 3.28 10.72
N HIS A 339 7.39 4.10 10.24
CA HIS A 339 6.64 5.01 11.10
C HIS A 339 5.89 4.24 12.20
N VAL A 340 5.13 3.22 11.84
CA VAL A 340 4.39 2.35 12.78
C VAL A 340 5.33 1.73 13.81
N LEU A 341 6.43 1.11 13.38
CA LEU A 341 7.40 0.48 14.28
C LEU A 341 8.04 1.49 15.24
N ARG A 342 8.32 2.71 14.79
CA ARG A 342 8.84 3.78 15.65
C ARG A 342 7.82 4.24 16.67
N GLN A 343 6.55 4.36 16.29
CA GLN A 343 5.46 4.72 17.21
C GLN A 343 5.21 3.64 18.29
N CYS A 344 5.49 2.39 17.97
CA CYS A 344 5.41 1.30 18.97
C CYS A 344 6.43 1.44 20.12
N GLY A 345 7.53 2.17 19.91
CA GLY A 345 8.57 2.32 20.94
C GLY A 345 9.18 0.98 21.34
N ASP A 346 9.12 0.66 22.64
CA ASP A 346 9.60 -0.61 23.19
C ASP A 346 8.53 -1.70 23.30
N ASP A 347 7.27 -1.38 22.98
CA ASP A 347 6.15 -2.34 22.90
C ASP A 347 5.90 -2.73 21.44
N LEU A 348 6.61 -3.75 20.98
CA LEU A 348 6.46 -4.34 19.65
C LEU A 348 5.55 -5.57 19.65
N THR A 349 4.51 -5.56 20.49
CA THR A 349 3.44 -6.56 20.42
C THR A 349 2.62 -6.38 19.13
N ARG A 350 2.09 -7.47 18.61
CA ARG A 350 1.22 -7.44 17.40
C ARG A 350 -0.01 -6.56 17.63
N GLU A 351 -0.55 -6.58 18.84
CA GLU A 351 -1.67 -5.75 19.27
C GLU A 351 -1.32 -4.26 19.18
N ASN A 352 -0.15 -3.84 19.68
CA ASN A 352 0.27 -2.45 19.60
C ASN A 352 0.61 -2.04 18.15
N ILE A 353 1.22 -2.91 17.37
CA ILE A 353 1.45 -2.66 15.93
C ILE A 353 0.12 -2.37 15.22
N MET A 354 -0.92 -3.19 15.44
CA MET A 354 -2.26 -2.93 14.87
C MET A 354 -2.89 -1.65 15.41
N HIS A 355 -2.71 -1.35 16.70
CA HIS A 355 -3.18 -0.09 17.28
C HIS A 355 -2.54 1.13 16.59
N GLN A 356 -1.22 1.12 16.35
CA GLN A 356 -0.53 2.21 15.66
C GLN A 356 -0.99 2.34 14.19
N VAL A 357 -1.18 1.21 13.49
CA VAL A 357 -1.69 1.21 12.12
C VAL A 357 -3.12 1.78 12.05
N ALA A 358 -3.95 1.53 13.06
CA ALA A 358 -5.32 2.05 13.15
C ALA A 358 -5.40 3.48 13.73
N SER A 359 -4.29 4.18 13.87
CA SER A 359 -4.21 5.48 14.56
C SER A 359 -3.53 6.58 13.74
N PHE A 360 -3.38 6.40 12.42
CA PHE A 360 -2.88 7.48 11.58
C PHE A 360 -3.83 8.67 11.62
N LYS A 361 -3.25 9.86 11.83
CA LYS A 361 -3.98 11.12 11.82
C LYS A 361 -3.22 12.16 10.99
N ASP A 362 -3.87 12.63 9.93
CA ASP A 362 -3.33 13.62 9.00
C ASP A 362 -1.89 13.29 8.53
N PHE A 363 -1.60 11.98 8.42
CA PHE A 363 -0.28 11.53 8.03
C PHE A 363 -0.03 11.85 6.57
N ARG A 364 1.03 12.60 6.30
CA ARG A 364 1.51 12.91 4.95
C ARG A 364 2.53 11.87 4.53
N ASN A 365 2.23 11.17 3.45
CA ASN A 365 3.22 10.37 2.77
C ASN A 365 3.72 11.16 1.53
N PRO A 366 5.01 11.44 1.42
CA PRO A 366 5.58 12.24 0.33
C PRO A 366 5.30 11.70 -1.09
N ALA A 367 5.07 10.41 -1.22
CA ALA A 367 4.78 9.77 -2.50
C ALA A 367 3.34 10.02 -2.99
N LEU A 368 2.41 10.36 -2.10
CA LEU A 368 1.03 10.61 -2.48
C LEU A 368 0.88 11.97 -3.17
N LEU A 369 -0.14 12.09 -4.01
CA LEU A 369 -0.46 13.35 -4.67
C LEU A 369 -0.81 14.43 -3.62
N PRO A 370 -0.54 15.71 -3.91
CA PRO A 370 -0.84 16.81 -3.00
C PRO A 370 -2.30 16.81 -2.55
N GLY A 371 -2.52 17.03 -1.25
CA GLY A 371 -3.86 17.05 -0.63
C GLY A 371 -4.35 15.70 -0.12
N ILE A 372 -3.73 14.59 -0.49
CA ILE A 372 -4.09 13.26 0.03
C ILE A 372 -3.42 13.05 1.39
N LEU A 373 -4.26 12.83 2.41
CA LEU A 373 -3.84 12.57 3.79
C LEU A 373 -4.31 11.18 4.22
N ILE A 374 -3.47 10.51 5.01
CA ILE A 374 -3.79 9.20 5.56
C ILE A 374 -4.40 9.37 6.95
N ASN A 375 -5.61 8.87 7.10
CA ASN A 375 -6.36 8.83 8.34
C ASN A 375 -6.98 7.45 8.52
N THR A 376 -6.67 6.78 9.63
CA THR A 376 -7.26 5.49 10.00
C THR A 376 -7.90 5.56 11.40
N SER A 377 -8.75 4.61 11.70
CA SER A 377 -9.34 4.45 13.03
C SER A 377 -9.62 2.97 13.30
N PRO A 378 -9.93 2.55 14.53
CA PRO A 378 -10.32 1.18 14.84
C PRO A 378 -11.53 0.67 14.04
N THR A 379 -12.31 1.56 13.43
CA THR A 379 -13.50 1.22 12.63
C THR A 379 -13.33 1.53 11.14
N ASP A 380 -12.23 2.17 10.72
CA ASP A 380 -11.96 2.52 9.32
C ASP A 380 -10.49 2.26 8.97
N TYR A 381 -10.23 1.17 8.25
CA TYR A 381 -8.92 0.73 7.81
C TYR A 381 -8.56 1.18 6.38
N ARG A 382 -9.39 2.04 5.75
CA ARG A 382 -9.05 2.60 4.44
C ARG A 382 -7.92 3.61 4.59
N ILE A 383 -6.80 3.34 3.96
CA ILE A 383 -5.59 4.19 4.02
C ILE A 383 -5.69 5.32 3.01
N VAL A 384 -5.81 4.99 1.73
CA VAL A 384 -6.01 5.99 0.67
C VAL A 384 -7.49 6.06 0.34
N LYS A 385 -8.11 7.22 0.57
CA LYS A 385 -9.56 7.44 0.36
C LYS A 385 -9.86 8.31 -0.84
N ASP A 386 -8.90 9.16 -1.20
CA ASP A 386 -9.06 10.15 -2.24
C ASP A 386 -8.22 9.79 -3.47
N VAL A 387 -8.79 10.00 -4.64
CA VAL A 387 -8.14 9.80 -5.94
C VAL A 387 -8.43 11.00 -6.85
N ILE A 388 -7.53 11.28 -7.76
CA ILE A 388 -7.62 12.39 -8.72
C ILE A 388 -7.60 11.80 -10.12
N LEU A 389 -8.49 12.28 -11.03
CA LEU A 389 -8.44 11.86 -12.42
C LEU A 389 -7.11 12.32 -13.02
N GLN A 390 -6.31 11.37 -13.48
CA GLN A 390 -5.11 11.66 -14.26
C GLN A 390 -5.25 11.11 -15.68
N ARG A 391 -4.64 11.79 -16.64
CA ARG A 391 -4.61 11.42 -18.06
C ARG A 391 -3.17 11.32 -18.53
N PHE A 392 -2.86 10.29 -19.28
CA PHE A 392 -1.54 10.15 -19.89
C PHE A 392 -1.44 11.02 -21.16
N ASN A 393 -0.45 11.92 -21.21
CA ASN A 393 -0.26 12.85 -22.32
C ASN A 393 0.74 12.35 -23.39
N GLY A 394 1.17 11.09 -23.30
CA GLY A 394 2.20 10.49 -24.15
C GLY A 394 3.61 10.47 -23.52
N LYS A 395 3.79 11.17 -22.39
CA LYS A 395 5.05 11.21 -21.63
C LYS A 395 4.83 11.00 -20.13
N ASN A 396 3.90 11.74 -19.54
CA ASN A 396 3.65 11.79 -18.09
C ASN A 396 2.15 11.76 -17.80
N TRP A 397 1.83 11.56 -16.53
CA TRP A 397 0.47 11.70 -15.99
C TRP A 397 0.17 13.15 -15.59
N GLU A 398 -0.90 13.73 -16.16
CA GLU A 398 -1.39 15.09 -15.87
C GLU A 398 -2.80 15.08 -15.25
#